data_0eb2f29766ea6f30431b0165dad5ca10
#
_entry.id   0eb2f29766ea6f30431b0165dad5ca10
#
_cell.length_a   1.000
_cell.length_b   1.000
_cell.length_c   1.000
_cell.angle_alpha   90.00
_cell.angle_beta   90.00
_cell.angle_gamma   90.00
#
_symmetry.space_group_name_H-M   'P 1'
#
loop_
_entity.id
_entity.type
_entity.pdbx_description
1 polymer ?
#
loop_
_entity_poly.entity_id
_entity_poly.type
_entity_poly.pdbx_seq_one_letter_code
_entity_poly.pdbx_strand_id
1 'polypeptide(L)'
;MSNRTHLPCPYEVFGSSDAFSWEANEQVGKCHSCDRSYPMQGMGSMSIFDWAPTDYPLKERKPPVTQREIASGTFEGVRGIDPDVCELYGIQLQLDAAGEPVRYAFKWPNNVKYRGYDEKKFWLKSKGSLDDLFGPEFNKGSSNRLYITEGEFDAASLYQVLGKSFPVKSLPSATMSDRFIKKNFEYMNSFKEIIYAGEQDAPGKAAAERLYELFPEKFYFVPMSKHKDANEFLMAGDGSDLMWSAKKPQRFSPDNFYLGDLDIEETIKRENPYSYVPTGHSGLDDKIRGLVKGGITFVKAPRGGGKTEMVRFFECGLLKSDPDVKVAMMHMEEMRSTTYRAMATYELGINVRTKEDAAANGVSEDAVIGAAQRIADDRTVVFELRSHDDPMKILDYVRMAATVYGVDYVFIDHVQRLAYLSQGGADGATSLLTAVGSRMAQLAKELDIGVIFISQVNDDGRTKYAGSLEEEAIICIKLERDVDSEDEDERNTTTFVVDKNRPFSRLGKAGSIYYDPDTTILAEGEGFDV
;
A
#
# COMPACT_ATOMS: atom_id res chain seq x y z
N MET A 1 -6.88 21.87 -38.76
CA MET A 1 -5.92 22.16 -37.67
C MET A 1 -4.93 21.02 -37.64
N SER A 2 -3.64 21.27 -37.40
CA SER A 2 -2.63 20.23 -37.42
C SER A 2 -2.55 19.52 -36.03
N ASN A 3 -2.26 18.23 -36.04
CA ASN A 3 -1.92 17.49 -34.83
C ASN A 3 -0.76 18.17 -34.11
N ARG A 4 -0.83 18.27 -32.79
CA ARG A 4 0.20 18.89 -31.96
C ARG A 4 0.67 17.92 -30.91
N THR A 5 1.97 17.82 -30.74
CA THR A 5 2.63 17.01 -29.71
C THR A 5 3.51 17.91 -28.84
N HIS A 6 3.90 17.41 -27.67
CA HIS A 6 4.74 18.15 -26.72
C HIS A 6 4.08 19.41 -26.15
N LEU A 7 2.80 19.31 -25.81
CA LEU A 7 2.08 20.34 -25.08
C LEU A 7 2.16 20.09 -23.55
N PRO A 8 2.02 21.16 -22.72
CA PRO A 8 1.92 20.97 -21.27
C PRO A 8 0.66 20.20 -20.89
N CYS A 9 0.73 19.45 -19.79
CA CYS A 9 -0.41 18.69 -19.30
C CYS A 9 -1.54 19.63 -18.85
N PRO A 10 -2.76 19.51 -19.40
CA PRO A 10 -3.89 20.38 -19.03
C PRO A 10 -4.40 20.17 -17.61
N TYR A 11 -3.99 19.08 -16.97
CA TYR A 11 -4.46 18.72 -15.63
C TYR A 11 -3.54 19.18 -14.50
N GLU A 12 -2.44 19.86 -14.83
CA GLU A 12 -1.43 20.41 -13.89
C GLU A 12 -0.89 19.42 -12.82
N VAL A 13 -1.25 18.13 -12.93
CA VAL A 13 -1.05 17.14 -11.85
C VAL A 13 0.42 16.76 -11.67
N PHE A 14 1.29 16.96 -12.68
CA PHE A 14 2.69 16.53 -12.63
C PHE A 14 3.71 17.52 -13.18
N GLY A 15 3.31 18.75 -13.44
CA GLY A 15 4.25 19.80 -13.90
C GLY A 15 4.98 19.51 -15.22
N SER A 16 4.55 18.50 -15.99
CA SER A 16 5.15 18.16 -17.26
C SER A 16 4.78 19.18 -18.32
N SER A 17 5.79 19.83 -18.87
CA SER A 17 5.61 20.92 -19.85
C SER A 17 5.45 20.45 -21.29
N ASP A 18 5.53 19.13 -21.57
CA ASP A 18 5.62 18.58 -22.93
C ASP A 18 4.99 17.18 -23.13
N ALA A 19 4.23 16.71 -22.13
CA ALA A 19 3.70 15.35 -22.12
C ALA A 19 2.33 15.16 -22.77
N PHE A 20 1.69 16.24 -23.25
CA PHE A 20 0.36 16.16 -23.84
C PHE A 20 0.40 16.20 -25.37
N SER A 21 -0.28 15.28 -26.02
CA SER A 21 -0.47 15.25 -27.46
C SER A 21 -1.94 15.46 -27.82
N TRP A 22 -2.18 16.24 -28.87
CA TRP A 22 -3.50 16.59 -29.39
C TRP A 22 -3.68 16.13 -30.83
N GLU A 23 -4.78 15.45 -31.09
CA GLU A 23 -5.19 15.00 -32.42
C GLU A 23 -6.37 15.84 -32.92
N ALA A 24 -6.09 16.76 -33.83
CA ALA A 24 -7.02 17.80 -34.24
C ALA A 24 -8.25 17.27 -34.99
N ASN A 25 -8.13 16.16 -35.73
CA ASN A 25 -9.22 15.59 -36.53
C ASN A 25 -10.25 14.88 -35.65
N GLU A 26 -9.81 14.25 -34.57
CA GLU A 26 -10.66 13.51 -33.63
C GLU A 26 -11.07 14.36 -32.42
N GLN A 27 -10.49 15.55 -32.27
CA GLN A 27 -10.68 16.44 -31.12
C GLN A 27 -10.40 15.73 -29.77
N VAL A 28 -9.42 14.88 -29.75
CA VAL A 28 -8.98 14.14 -28.56
C VAL A 28 -7.52 14.44 -28.24
N GLY A 29 -7.18 14.36 -26.99
CA GLY A 29 -5.81 14.51 -26.53
C GLY A 29 -5.48 13.48 -25.45
N LYS A 30 -4.20 13.15 -25.32
CA LYS A 30 -3.70 12.26 -24.29
C LYS A 30 -2.45 12.84 -23.63
N CYS A 31 -2.41 12.81 -22.30
CA CYS A 31 -1.22 13.14 -21.55
C CYS A 31 -0.43 11.84 -21.25
N HIS A 32 0.81 11.78 -21.72
CA HIS A 32 1.69 10.63 -21.51
C HIS A 32 2.33 10.58 -20.12
N SER A 33 2.23 11.64 -19.33
CA SER A 33 2.74 11.67 -17.94
C SER A 33 1.70 11.22 -16.92
N CYS A 34 0.41 11.55 -17.12
CA CYS A 34 -0.66 11.20 -16.19
C CYS A 34 -1.69 10.21 -16.78
N ASP A 35 -1.48 9.75 -18.01
CA ASP A 35 -2.31 8.81 -18.80
C ASP A 35 -3.78 9.23 -18.98
N ARG A 36 -4.12 10.49 -18.71
CA ARG A 36 -5.47 11.03 -18.86
C ARG A 36 -5.75 11.45 -20.29
N SER A 37 -6.96 11.19 -20.74
CA SER A 37 -7.46 11.60 -22.06
C SER A 37 -8.35 12.83 -21.95
N TYR A 38 -8.37 13.65 -23.00
CA TYR A 38 -9.26 14.79 -23.16
C TYR A 38 -10.19 14.56 -24.36
N PRO A 39 -11.50 14.86 -24.30
CA PRO A 39 -12.23 15.29 -23.10
C PRO A 39 -12.35 14.15 -22.07
N MET A 40 -12.43 14.51 -20.78
CA MET A 40 -12.73 13.52 -19.73
C MET A 40 -14.17 13.02 -19.92
N GLN A 41 -14.40 11.72 -19.71
CA GLN A 41 -15.76 11.16 -19.69
C GLN A 41 -16.64 11.94 -18.69
N GLY A 42 -17.72 12.55 -19.19
CA GLY A 42 -18.68 13.30 -18.39
C GLY A 42 -18.52 14.83 -18.41
N MET A 43 -17.49 15.39 -19.04
CA MET A 43 -17.46 16.83 -19.33
C MET A 43 -18.23 17.09 -20.62
N GLY A 44 -19.27 17.94 -20.53
CA GLY A 44 -19.91 18.51 -21.70
C GLY A 44 -18.89 19.22 -22.61
N SER A 45 -19.22 19.43 -23.87
CA SER A 45 -18.36 19.98 -24.93
C SER A 45 -17.77 21.34 -24.56
N MET A 46 -16.77 21.40 -23.72
CA MET A 46 -15.88 22.56 -23.65
C MET A 46 -15.00 22.54 -24.91
N SER A 47 -15.04 23.61 -25.66
CA SER A 47 -14.20 23.77 -26.84
C SER A 47 -12.74 23.79 -26.38
N ILE A 48 -11.87 23.05 -27.08
CA ILE A 48 -10.41 23.12 -26.87
C ILE A 48 -9.89 24.57 -27.02
N PHE A 49 -10.62 25.41 -27.73
CA PHE A 49 -10.31 26.84 -27.92
C PHE A 49 -10.41 27.63 -26.60
N ASP A 50 -11.21 27.18 -25.64
CA ASP A 50 -11.33 27.81 -24.32
C ASP A 50 -10.18 27.40 -23.40
N TRP A 51 -9.47 26.33 -23.76
CA TRP A 51 -8.38 25.78 -22.95
C TRP A 51 -7.00 25.94 -23.58
N ALA A 52 -6.87 25.77 -24.91
CA ALA A 52 -5.59 25.97 -25.59
C ALA A 52 -5.46 27.44 -25.95
N PRO A 53 -4.69 28.24 -25.20
CA PRO A 53 -4.41 29.60 -25.59
C PRO A 53 -3.80 29.59 -26.98
N THR A 54 -4.36 30.41 -27.90
CA THR A 54 -3.85 30.56 -29.24
C THR A 54 -2.41 31.06 -29.28
N ASP A 55 -1.92 31.58 -28.17
CA ASP A 55 -0.63 32.19 -27.97
C ASP A 55 0.24 31.45 -26.93
N TYR A 56 0.15 30.11 -26.86
CA TYR A 56 1.22 29.40 -26.18
C TYR A 56 2.52 29.74 -26.93
N PRO A 57 3.49 30.42 -26.30
CA PRO A 57 4.78 30.58 -26.92
C PRO A 57 5.25 29.16 -27.19
N LEU A 58 5.34 28.80 -28.47
CA LEU A 58 6.11 27.63 -28.89
C LEU A 58 7.39 27.78 -28.07
N LYS A 59 7.63 26.90 -27.08
CA LYS A 59 8.95 26.87 -26.46
C LYS A 59 9.87 26.94 -27.64
N GLU A 60 10.60 28.05 -27.75
CA GLU A 60 11.67 28.15 -28.74
C GLU A 60 12.36 26.81 -28.59
N ARG A 61 12.34 26.00 -29.65
CA ARG A 61 13.21 24.84 -29.69
C ARG A 61 14.54 25.43 -29.33
N LYS A 62 15.02 25.10 -28.11
CA LYS A 62 16.42 25.37 -27.81
C LYS A 62 17.13 24.94 -29.08
N PRO A 63 17.86 25.81 -29.76
CA PRO A 63 18.50 25.47 -31.01
C PRO A 63 19.11 24.11 -30.79
N PRO A 64 19.00 23.15 -31.73
CA PRO A 64 19.49 21.81 -31.52
C PRO A 64 20.88 22.02 -30.97
N VAL A 65 21.11 21.55 -29.71
CA VAL A 65 22.40 21.72 -29.04
C VAL A 65 23.36 21.25 -30.08
N THR A 66 24.10 22.17 -30.71
CA THR A 66 25.05 21.87 -31.74
C THR A 66 25.92 20.84 -31.07
N GLN A 67 25.86 19.57 -31.53
CA GLN A 67 26.62 18.50 -30.90
C GLN A 67 28.05 18.99 -30.99
N ARG A 68 28.61 19.44 -29.86
CA ARG A 68 29.99 19.88 -29.83
C ARG A 68 30.79 18.72 -30.43
N GLU A 69 31.53 18.98 -31.51
CA GLU A 69 32.35 17.94 -32.15
C GLU A 69 33.35 17.44 -31.12
N ILE A 70 33.44 16.13 -30.97
CA ILE A 70 34.39 15.52 -30.06
C ILE A 70 35.75 15.54 -30.75
N ALA A 71 36.68 16.28 -30.18
CA ALA A 71 38.05 16.39 -30.69
C ALA A 71 38.98 15.35 -30.05
N SER A 72 38.74 14.99 -28.79
CA SER A 72 39.60 14.06 -28.05
C SER A 72 38.81 13.32 -26.96
N GLY A 73 39.41 12.27 -26.43
CA GLY A 73 38.93 11.55 -25.26
C GLY A 73 40.08 11.26 -24.31
N THR A 74 39.88 11.42 -23.03
CA THR A 74 40.90 11.16 -22.01
C THR A 74 40.39 10.16 -20.98
N PHE A 75 41.31 9.43 -20.36
CA PHE A 75 41.08 8.60 -19.18
C PHE A 75 41.53 9.29 -17.90
N GLU A 76 41.68 10.61 -17.91
CA GLU A 76 41.88 11.36 -16.68
C GLU A 76 40.81 10.98 -15.65
N GLY A 77 41.18 11.04 -14.37
CA GLY A 77 40.25 10.70 -13.28
C GLY A 77 38.96 11.54 -13.31
N VAL A 78 37.82 10.89 -13.22
CA VAL A 78 36.51 11.54 -13.27
C VAL A 78 35.69 11.14 -12.05
N ARG A 79 34.98 12.07 -11.45
CA ARG A 79 34.07 11.81 -10.32
C ARG A 79 34.76 11.05 -9.17
N GLY A 80 36.02 11.36 -8.87
CA GLY A 80 36.81 10.70 -7.83
C GLY A 80 37.41 9.35 -8.21
N ILE A 81 37.12 8.84 -9.42
CA ILE A 81 37.68 7.58 -9.93
C ILE A 81 39.05 7.83 -10.51
N ASP A 82 40.03 7.00 -10.12
CA ASP A 82 41.41 7.11 -10.57
C ASP A 82 41.56 6.86 -12.11
N PRO A 83 42.55 7.48 -12.76
CA PRO A 83 42.79 7.33 -14.22
C PRO A 83 42.94 5.86 -14.65
N ASP A 84 43.69 5.07 -13.91
CA ASP A 84 43.93 3.65 -14.22
C ASP A 84 42.65 2.80 -14.12
N VAL A 85 41.74 3.15 -13.19
CA VAL A 85 40.44 2.51 -13.08
C VAL A 85 39.50 2.96 -14.20
N CYS A 86 39.55 4.23 -14.58
CA CYS A 86 38.83 4.73 -15.77
C CYS A 86 39.25 4.00 -17.04
N GLU A 87 40.55 3.82 -17.23
CA GLU A 87 41.10 3.10 -18.37
C GLU A 87 40.67 1.62 -18.35
N LEU A 88 40.80 0.94 -17.19
CA LEU A 88 40.41 -0.46 -17.02
C LEU A 88 38.91 -0.69 -17.33
N TYR A 89 38.04 0.21 -16.90
CA TYR A 89 36.59 0.14 -17.12
C TYR A 89 36.16 0.70 -18.47
N GLY A 90 37.09 1.32 -19.24
CA GLY A 90 36.74 1.99 -20.49
C GLY A 90 35.81 3.18 -20.31
N ILE A 91 35.97 3.92 -19.21
CA ILE A 91 35.26 5.16 -18.91
C ILE A 91 36.08 6.33 -19.41
N GLN A 92 35.62 6.98 -20.46
CA GLN A 92 36.33 8.05 -21.14
C GLN A 92 35.56 9.35 -21.01
N LEU A 93 36.24 10.44 -20.63
CA LEU A 93 35.72 11.79 -20.75
C LEU A 93 36.04 12.29 -22.18
N GLN A 94 35.02 12.70 -22.91
CA GLN A 94 35.13 13.24 -24.25
C GLN A 94 35.02 14.75 -24.25
N LEU A 95 36.02 15.39 -24.90
CA LEU A 95 36.24 16.83 -24.91
C LEU A 95 36.01 17.39 -26.33
N ASP A 96 35.60 18.65 -26.40
CA ASP A 96 35.53 19.40 -27.65
C ASP A 96 36.91 19.95 -28.06
N ALA A 97 36.98 20.70 -29.17
CA ALA A 97 38.20 21.31 -29.68
C ALA A 97 38.80 22.38 -28.74
N ALA A 98 38.01 22.91 -27.80
CA ALA A 98 38.48 23.85 -26.80
C ALA A 98 38.98 23.13 -25.52
N GLY A 99 38.86 21.81 -25.44
CA GLY A 99 39.22 21.01 -24.28
C GLY A 99 38.09 20.95 -23.21
N GLU A 100 36.88 21.44 -23.53
CA GLU A 100 35.77 21.44 -22.59
C GLU A 100 35.04 20.10 -22.59
N PRO A 101 34.62 19.61 -21.42
CA PRO A 101 33.87 18.36 -21.28
C PRO A 101 32.51 18.39 -22.01
N VAL A 102 32.24 17.34 -22.79
CA VAL A 102 31.00 17.19 -23.56
C VAL A 102 30.15 16.04 -23.05
N ARG A 103 30.79 14.88 -22.85
CA ARG A 103 30.09 13.66 -22.43
C ARG A 103 31.04 12.62 -21.88
N TYR A 104 30.49 11.66 -21.15
CA TYR A 104 31.17 10.43 -20.80
C TYR A 104 30.87 9.34 -21.83
N ALA A 105 31.85 8.48 -22.13
CA ALA A 105 31.68 7.30 -22.94
C ALA A 105 32.07 6.06 -22.13
N PHE A 106 31.15 5.11 -22.06
CA PHE A 106 31.33 3.83 -21.39
C PHE A 106 31.46 2.73 -22.43
N LYS A 107 32.58 2.04 -22.43
CA LYS A 107 32.87 0.98 -23.40
C LYS A 107 32.25 -0.34 -22.91
N TRP A 108 31.15 -0.71 -23.49
CA TRP A 108 30.52 -2.02 -23.31
C TRP A 108 31.10 -3.04 -24.30
N PRO A 109 30.98 -4.36 -24.03
CA PRO A 109 31.55 -5.38 -24.94
C PRO A 109 31.11 -5.23 -26.41
N ASN A 110 29.82 -4.88 -26.63
CA ASN A 110 29.22 -4.80 -27.96
C ASN A 110 28.74 -3.40 -28.37
N ASN A 111 28.93 -2.39 -27.54
CA ASN A 111 28.47 -1.03 -27.83
C ASN A 111 29.24 0.01 -27.02
N VAL A 112 28.94 1.27 -27.25
CA VAL A 112 29.36 2.38 -26.37
C VAL A 112 28.11 3.09 -25.88
N LYS A 113 27.98 3.21 -24.58
CA LYS A 113 26.91 4.02 -23.94
C LYS A 113 27.49 5.40 -23.65
N TYR A 114 26.75 6.40 -23.98
CA TYR A 114 27.10 7.80 -23.69
C TYR A 114 26.22 8.37 -22.62
N ARG A 115 26.78 9.28 -21.81
CA ARG A 115 26.08 10.12 -20.86
C ARG A 115 26.51 11.57 -21.06
N GLY A 116 25.58 12.50 -21.22
CA GLY A 116 25.87 13.92 -21.28
C GLY A 116 26.60 14.39 -20.02
N TYR A 117 27.55 15.32 -20.17
CA TYR A 117 28.31 15.85 -19.04
C TYR A 117 27.42 16.69 -18.12
N ASP A 118 26.70 17.67 -18.68
CA ASP A 118 25.83 18.59 -17.94
C ASP A 118 24.41 18.05 -17.71
N GLU A 119 23.99 17.05 -18.50
CA GLU A 119 22.64 16.50 -18.44
C GLU A 119 22.69 14.96 -18.21
N LYS A 120 21.87 14.44 -17.32
CA LYS A 120 21.71 12.98 -17.10
C LYS A 120 20.91 12.36 -18.26
N LYS A 121 21.40 12.53 -19.50
CA LYS A 121 20.82 11.96 -20.71
C LYS A 121 21.73 10.86 -21.25
N PHE A 122 21.15 9.69 -21.55
CA PHE A 122 21.87 8.53 -22.01
C PHE A 122 21.48 8.17 -23.44
N TRP A 123 22.43 7.68 -24.24
CA TRP A 123 22.19 7.10 -25.58
C TRP A 123 23.27 6.11 -25.94
N LEU A 124 22.99 5.26 -26.92
CA LEU A 124 23.94 4.28 -27.43
C LEU A 124 24.59 4.78 -28.74
N LYS A 125 25.83 4.37 -29.00
CA LYS A 125 26.55 4.68 -30.24
C LYS A 125 25.86 4.04 -31.46
N SER A 126 25.39 2.82 -31.31
CA SER A 126 24.71 2.07 -32.36
C SER A 126 23.37 1.53 -31.85
N LYS A 127 22.44 1.27 -32.81
CA LYS A 127 21.17 0.60 -32.47
C LYS A 127 21.45 -0.77 -31.88
N GLY A 128 20.81 -1.11 -30.78
CA GLY A 128 20.94 -2.39 -30.08
C GLY A 128 20.59 -2.29 -28.60
N SER A 129 20.66 -3.43 -27.94
CA SER A 129 20.50 -3.55 -26.48
C SER A 129 21.84 -3.82 -25.80
N LEU A 130 21.93 -3.50 -24.53
CA LEU A 130 23.06 -3.88 -23.68
C LEU A 130 22.66 -5.17 -22.94
N ASP A 131 23.23 -6.30 -23.38
CA ASP A 131 22.90 -7.62 -22.80
C ASP A 131 24.10 -8.24 -22.07
N ASP A 132 25.14 -7.46 -21.80
CA ASP A 132 26.33 -7.87 -21.06
C ASP A 132 26.36 -7.20 -19.67
N LEU A 133 27.18 -7.71 -18.78
CA LEU A 133 27.62 -6.98 -17.59
C LEU A 133 28.71 -5.97 -17.99
N PHE A 134 28.60 -4.74 -17.52
CA PHE A 134 29.63 -3.71 -17.73
C PHE A 134 30.85 -3.96 -16.84
N GLY A 135 32.01 -3.61 -17.36
CA GLY A 135 33.28 -3.64 -16.66
C GLY A 135 34.26 -4.65 -17.29
N PRO A 136 35.52 -4.69 -16.79
CA PRO A 136 36.57 -5.53 -17.33
C PRO A 136 36.26 -7.02 -17.21
N GLU A 137 36.89 -7.82 -18.03
CA GLU A 137 36.83 -9.27 -17.86
C GLU A 137 37.67 -9.71 -16.66
N PHE A 138 37.03 -10.41 -15.75
CA PHE A 138 37.71 -11.04 -14.62
C PHE A 138 37.79 -12.55 -14.84
N ASN A 139 38.93 -13.15 -14.56
CA ASN A 139 39.10 -14.58 -14.70
C ASN A 139 38.18 -15.34 -13.76
N LYS A 140 37.55 -16.40 -14.27
CA LYS A 140 36.78 -17.34 -13.45
C LYS A 140 37.69 -17.91 -12.37
N GLY A 141 37.23 -17.83 -11.12
CA GLY A 141 38.02 -18.31 -9.97
C GLY A 141 39.04 -17.33 -9.39
N SER A 142 39.17 -16.11 -9.93
CA SER A 142 40.04 -15.07 -9.36
C SER A 142 39.53 -14.58 -7.98
N SER A 143 38.24 -14.76 -7.69
CA SER A 143 37.59 -14.43 -6.42
C SER A 143 36.41 -15.34 -6.18
N ASN A 144 36.07 -15.53 -4.90
CA ASN A 144 34.80 -16.15 -4.51
C ASN A 144 33.61 -15.18 -4.62
N ARG A 145 33.86 -13.87 -4.70
CA ARG A 145 32.87 -12.79 -4.64
C ARG A 145 32.77 -12.06 -5.96
N LEU A 146 31.54 -11.83 -6.43
CA LEU A 146 31.21 -10.90 -7.51
C LEU A 146 30.37 -9.77 -6.93
N TYR A 147 30.80 -8.54 -7.11
CA TYR A 147 29.99 -7.36 -6.80
C TYR A 147 29.25 -6.87 -8.02
N ILE A 148 27.98 -6.52 -7.85
CA ILE A 148 27.11 -6.02 -8.92
C ILE A 148 26.52 -4.67 -8.49
N THR A 149 26.64 -3.66 -9.35
CA THR A 149 26.06 -2.31 -9.17
C THR A 149 25.05 -2.01 -10.26
N GLU A 150 24.34 -0.88 -10.15
CA GLU A 150 23.40 -0.44 -11.19
C GLU A 150 24.05 0.45 -12.25
N GLY A 151 25.04 1.23 -11.88
CA GLY A 151 25.66 2.25 -12.73
C GLY A 151 27.12 1.95 -13.07
N GLU A 152 27.57 2.43 -14.21
CA GLU A 152 28.94 2.27 -14.68
C GLU A 152 29.96 2.97 -13.76
N PHE A 153 29.62 4.16 -13.28
CA PHE A 153 30.45 4.87 -12.32
C PHE A 153 30.51 4.16 -10.97
N ASP A 154 29.41 3.55 -10.55
CA ASP A 154 29.35 2.83 -9.28
C ASP A 154 30.22 1.58 -9.31
N ALA A 155 30.24 0.87 -10.43
CA ALA A 155 31.12 -0.29 -10.58
C ALA A 155 32.60 0.09 -10.47
N ALA A 156 33.02 1.14 -11.15
CA ALA A 156 34.40 1.62 -11.10
C ALA A 156 34.75 2.16 -9.71
N SER A 157 33.85 2.93 -9.07
CA SER A 157 34.04 3.48 -7.72
C SER A 157 34.17 2.37 -6.67
N LEU A 158 33.28 1.38 -6.71
CA LEU A 158 33.31 0.27 -5.77
C LEU A 158 34.57 -0.59 -5.95
N TYR A 159 35.01 -0.80 -7.22
CA TYR A 159 36.25 -1.50 -7.52
C TYR A 159 37.46 -0.78 -6.90
N GLN A 160 37.52 0.55 -7.06
CA GLN A 160 38.58 1.36 -6.46
C GLN A 160 38.56 1.28 -4.93
N VAL A 161 37.39 1.48 -4.32
CA VAL A 161 37.19 1.43 -2.88
C VAL A 161 37.57 0.07 -2.29
N LEU A 162 37.31 -1.01 -2.99
CA LEU A 162 37.69 -2.38 -2.59
C LEU A 162 39.18 -2.70 -2.81
N GLY A 163 39.98 -1.67 -3.14
CA GLY A 163 41.42 -1.82 -3.34
C GLY A 163 41.78 -2.59 -4.62
N LYS A 164 40.92 -2.50 -5.63
CA LYS A 164 41.14 -3.10 -6.96
C LYS A 164 41.32 -4.63 -6.93
N SER A 165 40.73 -5.30 -5.93
CA SER A 165 40.99 -6.71 -5.62
C SER A 165 39.84 -7.66 -5.92
N PHE A 166 38.65 -7.16 -6.17
CA PHE A 166 37.45 -7.98 -6.38
C PHE A 166 36.82 -7.70 -7.75
N PRO A 167 36.22 -8.71 -8.40
CA PRO A 167 35.37 -8.50 -9.54
C PRO A 167 34.17 -7.60 -9.21
N VAL A 168 34.05 -6.46 -9.89
CA VAL A 168 32.90 -5.57 -9.79
C VAL A 168 32.34 -5.32 -11.18
N LYS A 169 31.06 -5.51 -11.36
CA LYS A 169 30.34 -5.34 -12.63
C LYS A 169 29.10 -4.46 -12.42
N SER A 170 28.62 -3.84 -13.50
CA SER A 170 27.35 -3.14 -13.46
C SER A 170 26.30 -3.82 -14.34
N LEU A 171 25.04 -3.74 -13.90
CA LEU A 171 23.88 -4.10 -14.71
C LEU A 171 23.70 -3.10 -15.88
N PRO A 172 23.11 -3.52 -17.02
CA PRO A 172 22.75 -2.59 -18.09
C PRO A 172 21.59 -1.66 -17.72
N SER A 173 20.73 -2.11 -16.85
CA SER A 173 19.61 -1.39 -16.23
C SER A 173 19.10 -2.16 -15.02
N ALA A 174 18.33 -1.53 -14.16
CA ALA A 174 17.65 -2.20 -13.03
C ALA A 174 16.71 -3.33 -13.51
N THR A 175 16.13 -3.20 -14.72
CA THR A 175 15.31 -4.25 -15.34
C THR A 175 16.20 -5.21 -16.15
N MET A 176 16.34 -6.43 -15.65
CA MET A 176 17.11 -7.49 -16.33
C MET A 176 16.22 -8.24 -17.31
N SER A 177 16.53 -8.14 -18.62
CA SER A 177 15.83 -8.91 -19.65
C SER A 177 16.21 -10.40 -19.59
N ASP A 178 15.32 -11.27 -20.08
CA ASP A 178 15.59 -12.72 -20.17
C ASP A 178 16.83 -13.01 -21.03
N ARG A 179 17.09 -12.19 -22.04
CA ARG A 179 18.29 -12.30 -22.89
C ARG A 179 19.55 -11.99 -22.09
N PHE A 180 19.53 -10.93 -21.25
CA PHE A 180 20.63 -10.62 -20.34
C PHE A 180 20.88 -11.77 -19.37
N ILE A 181 19.80 -12.28 -18.72
CA ILE A 181 19.89 -13.38 -17.77
C ILE A 181 20.51 -14.62 -18.42
N LYS A 182 19.96 -15.08 -19.55
CA LYS A 182 20.51 -16.23 -20.28
C LYS A 182 22.00 -16.10 -20.57
N LYS A 183 22.44 -14.92 -20.97
CA LYS A 183 23.84 -14.68 -21.40
C LYS A 183 24.80 -14.68 -20.22
N ASN A 184 24.39 -14.14 -19.07
CA ASN A 184 25.29 -13.88 -17.94
C ASN A 184 25.13 -14.86 -16.78
N PHE A 185 24.10 -15.72 -16.78
CA PHE A 185 23.77 -16.61 -15.67
C PHE A 185 24.96 -17.51 -15.27
N GLU A 186 25.59 -18.20 -16.21
CA GLU A 186 26.70 -19.11 -15.90
C GLU A 186 27.92 -18.37 -15.33
N TYR A 187 28.18 -17.15 -15.84
CA TYR A 187 29.26 -16.32 -15.32
C TYR A 187 28.97 -15.91 -13.88
N MET A 188 27.80 -15.35 -13.60
CA MET A 188 27.40 -14.97 -12.24
C MET A 188 27.37 -16.19 -11.30
N ASN A 189 26.81 -17.31 -11.77
CA ASN A 189 26.71 -18.54 -10.98
C ASN A 189 28.07 -19.19 -10.66
N SER A 190 29.14 -18.82 -11.38
CA SER A 190 30.49 -19.33 -11.11
C SER A 190 31.10 -18.80 -9.81
N PHE A 191 30.54 -17.74 -9.22
CA PHE A 191 30.97 -17.17 -7.96
C PHE A 191 30.23 -17.84 -6.76
N LYS A 192 30.87 -17.85 -5.60
CA LYS A 192 30.25 -18.37 -4.37
C LYS A 192 29.31 -17.36 -3.73
N GLU A 193 29.63 -16.07 -3.87
CA GLU A 193 28.83 -14.97 -3.34
C GLU A 193 28.61 -13.94 -4.45
N ILE A 194 27.35 -13.54 -4.64
CA ILE A 194 26.92 -12.46 -5.52
C ILE A 194 26.44 -11.34 -4.62
N ILE A 195 27.14 -10.21 -4.66
CA ILE A 195 26.93 -9.11 -3.72
C ILE A 195 26.42 -7.90 -4.48
N TYR A 196 25.18 -7.52 -4.24
CA TYR A 196 24.56 -6.38 -4.87
C TYR A 196 24.84 -5.11 -4.09
N ALA A 197 25.38 -4.10 -4.76
CA ALA A 197 25.66 -2.77 -4.23
C ALA A 197 24.95 -1.71 -5.08
N GLY A 198 23.63 -1.78 -5.12
CA GLY A 198 22.75 -0.86 -5.86
C GLY A 198 21.98 0.10 -4.95
N GLU A 199 21.21 0.99 -5.59
CA GLU A 199 20.36 1.96 -4.91
C GLU A 199 19.23 1.27 -4.12
N GLN A 200 18.78 1.88 -3.03
CA GLN A 200 17.69 1.33 -2.20
C GLN A 200 16.31 1.87 -2.60
N ASP A 201 16.21 2.47 -3.77
CA ASP A 201 14.94 2.91 -4.35
C ASP A 201 14.15 1.73 -4.96
N ALA A 202 12.93 1.98 -5.44
CA ALA A 202 12.06 0.92 -5.96
C ALA A 202 12.68 0.13 -7.14
N PRO A 203 13.36 0.75 -8.15
CA PRO A 203 14.08 0.02 -9.18
C PRO A 203 15.21 -0.85 -8.65
N GLY A 204 16.01 -0.34 -7.70
CA GLY A 204 17.13 -1.06 -7.11
C GLY A 204 16.68 -2.26 -6.26
N LYS A 205 15.59 -2.10 -5.50
CA LYS A 205 14.96 -3.23 -4.79
C LYS A 205 14.47 -4.31 -5.73
N ALA A 206 13.80 -3.95 -6.83
CA ALA A 206 13.34 -4.91 -7.84
C ALA A 206 14.50 -5.67 -8.50
N ALA A 207 15.64 -4.98 -8.75
CA ALA A 207 16.86 -5.62 -9.25
C ALA A 207 17.45 -6.60 -8.22
N ALA A 208 17.47 -6.23 -6.93
CA ALA A 208 17.93 -7.09 -5.85
C ALA A 208 17.06 -8.34 -5.71
N GLU A 209 15.74 -8.20 -5.72
CA GLU A 209 14.77 -9.30 -5.67
C GLU A 209 14.97 -10.26 -6.86
N ARG A 210 15.15 -9.71 -8.06
CA ARG A 210 15.38 -10.53 -9.25
C ARG A 210 16.70 -11.30 -9.19
N LEU A 211 17.76 -10.71 -8.67
CA LEU A 211 19.05 -11.41 -8.45
C LEU A 211 18.92 -12.47 -7.36
N TYR A 212 18.15 -12.20 -6.30
CA TYR A 212 17.87 -13.18 -5.27
C TYR A 212 17.08 -14.38 -5.82
N GLU A 213 16.04 -14.16 -6.63
CA GLU A 213 15.29 -15.25 -7.27
C GLU A 213 16.20 -16.17 -8.11
N LEU A 214 17.20 -15.59 -8.77
CA LEU A 214 18.16 -16.36 -9.59
C LEU A 214 19.21 -17.09 -8.76
N PHE A 215 19.62 -16.52 -7.61
CA PHE A 215 20.76 -17.01 -6.82
C PHE A 215 20.49 -17.00 -5.30
N PRO A 216 19.40 -17.60 -4.79
CA PRO A 216 18.93 -17.41 -3.41
C PRO A 216 19.95 -17.80 -2.34
N GLU A 217 20.78 -18.82 -2.59
CA GLU A 217 21.77 -19.28 -1.64
C GLU A 217 23.08 -18.46 -1.61
N LYS A 218 23.32 -17.68 -2.66
CA LYS A 218 24.58 -16.97 -2.90
C LYS A 218 24.44 -15.46 -2.84
N PHE A 219 23.20 -14.95 -2.71
CA PHE A 219 22.93 -13.54 -2.86
C PHE A 219 23.06 -12.78 -1.55
N TYR A 220 23.76 -11.66 -1.61
CA TYR A 220 24.00 -10.73 -0.52
C TYR A 220 23.84 -9.30 -1.03
N PHE A 221 23.64 -8.34 -0.15
CA PHE A 221 23.62 -6.93 -0.50
C PHE A 221 24.52 -6.10 0.41
N VAL A 222 24.94 -4.93 -0.10
CA VAL A 222 25.71 -3.93 0.65
C VAL A 222 24.74 -2.89 1.19
N PRO A 223 24.60 -2.71 2.51
CA PRO A 223 23.77 -1.64 3.06
C PRO A 223 24.38 -0.26 2.73
N MET A 224 23.61 0.58 2.02
CA MET A 224 23.97 1.95 1.63
C MET A 224 23.27 2.93 2.57
N SER A 225 23.82 3.15 3.77
CA SER A 225 23.13 3.94 4.80
C SER A 225 23.39 5.45 4.75
N LYS A 226 24.47 5.89 4.10
CA LYS A 226 24.96 7.27 4.15
C LYS A 226 24.80 8.02 2.84
N HIS A 227 25.03 7.35 1.73
CA HIS A 227 24.91 7.88 0.39
C HIS A 227 24.12 6.91 -0.48
N LYS A 228 23.57 7.43 -1.57
CA LYS A 228 22.66 6.71 -2.46
C LYS A 228 23.34 5.60 -3.26
N ASP A 229 24.56 5.87 -3.74
CA ASP A 229 25.32 4.99 -4.62
C ASP A 229 26.82 5.00 -4.29
N ALA A 230 27.55 4.04 -4.87
CA ALA A 230 28.98 3.89 -4.60
C ALA A 230 29.83 5.07 -5.08
N ASN A 231 29.41 5.75 -6.14
CA ASN A 231 30.15 6.92 -6.62
C ASN A 231 29.95 8.14 -5.71
N GLU A 232 28.75 8.31 -5.12
CA GLU A 232 28.52 9.36 -4.11
C GLU A 232 29.39 9.17 -2.86
N PHE A 233 29.55 7.92 -2.37
CA PHE A 233 30.51 7.63 -1.29
C PHE A 233 31.92 8.06 -1.64
N LEU A 234 32.37 7.74 -2.86
CA LEU A 234 33.71 8.08 -3.30
C LEU A 234 33.90 9.60 -3.40
N MET A 235 32.96 10.32 -4.01
CA MET A 235 33.01 11.76 -4.17
C MET A 235 32.93 12.53 -2.85
N ALA A 236 32.23 11.98 -1.85
CA ALA A 236 32.12 12.55 -0.52
C ALA A 236 33.35 12.28 0.37
N GLY A 237 34.28 11.42 -0.07
CA GLY A 237 35.42 11.01 0.74
C GLY A 237 35.10 9.90 1.76
N ASP A 238 33.93 9.34 1.70
CA ASP A 238 33.41 8.28 2.62
C ASP A 238 33.69 6.85 2.09
N GLY A 239 34.65 6.69 1.21
CA GLY A 239 35.01 5.39 0.62
C GLY A 239 35.40 4.33 1.65
N SER A 240 35.92 4.73 2.82
CA SER A 240 36.21 3.78 3.90
C SER A 240 34.93 3.13 4.47
N ASP A 241 33.85 3.89 4.61
CA ASP A 241 32.58 3.39 5.14
C ASP A 241 31.97 2.40 4.14
N LEU A 242 31.98 2.74 2.85
CA LEU A 242 31.57 1.82 1.77
C LEU A 242 32.39 0.54 1.76
N MET A 243 33.71 0.64 1.91
CA MET A 243 34.61 -0.53 1.97
C MET A 243 34.24 -1.47 3.11
N TRP A 244 33.96 -0.93 4.31
CA TRP A 244 33.57 -1.75 5.45
C TRP A 244 32.22 -2.42 5.22
N SER A 245 31.22 -1.70 4.70
CA SER A 245 29.91 -2.26 4.36
C SER A 245 30.04 -3.36 3.29
N ALA A 246 30.81 -3.12 2.24
CA ALA A 246 31.00 -4.08 1.16
C ALA A 246 31.80 -5.34 1.59
N LYS A 247 32.75 -5.21 2.51
CA LYS A 247 33.46 -6.37 3.07
C LYS A 247 32.61 -7.22 4.01
N LYS A 248 31.56 -6.64 4.59
CA LYS A 248 30.58 -7.33 5.46
C LYS A 248 29.17 -7.26 4.84
N PRO A 249 28.98 -7.82 3.64
CA PRO A 249 27.67 -7.79 3.00
C PRO A 249 26.67 -8.57 3.85
N GLN A 250 25.42 -8.12 3.81
CA GLN A 250 24.32 -8.77 4.52
C GLN A 250 23.63 -9.78 3.59
N ARG A 251 23.11 -10.86 4.15
CA ARG A 251 22.24 -11.75 3.39
C ARG A 251 20.97 -11.00 3.02
N PHE A 252 20.62 -11.08 1.76
CA PHE A 252 19.34 -10.54 1.32
C PHE A 252 18.23 -11.43 1.88
N SER A 253 17.26 -10.78 2.50
CA SER A 253 16.02 -11.40 2.93
C SER A 253 14.89 -10.72 2.18
N PRO A 254 14.03 -11.45 1.47
CA PRO A 254 12.79 -10.86 0.93
C PRO A 254 12.01 -10.15 2.04
N ASP A 255 11.17 -9.21 1.70
CA ASP A 255 10.40 -8.38 2.65
C ASP A 255 9.62 -9.17 3.73
N ASN A 256 9.48 -10.50 3.53
CA ASN A 256 8.81 -11.41 4.47
C ASN A 256 9.75 -12.18 5.41
N PHE A 257 11.07 -11.97 5.32
CA PHE A 257 12.07 -12.68 6.16
C PHE A 257 12.90 -11.66 6.96
N TYR A 258 12.72 -11.66 8.25
CA TYR A 258 13.41 -10.78 9.17
C TYR A 258 14.50 -11.53 9.92
N LEU A 259 15.73 -11.04 9.89
CA LEU A 259 16.82 -11.57 10.69
C LEU A 259 16.73 -10.98 12.10
N GLY A 260 16.40 -11.81 13.06
CA GLY A 260 16.07 -11.41 14.43
C GLY A 260 17.06 -10.49 15.15
N ASP A 261 18.33 -10.46 14.74
CA ASP A 261 19.35 -9.64 15.43
C ASP A 261 19.44 -8.19 14.92
N LEU A 262 18.94 -7.91 13.70
CA LEU A 262 19.13 -6.62 13.04
C LEU A 262 17.92 -5.70 13.15
N ASP A 263 16.75 -6.27 13.45
CA ASP A 263 15.46 -5.58 13.30
C ASP A 263 14.68 -5.40 14.62
N ILE A 264 15.10 -6.08 15.70
CA ILE A 264 14.32 -6.14 16.96
C ILE A 264 14.07 -4.74 17.52
N GLU A 265 15.12 -3.92 17.65
CA GLU A 265 14.99 -2.60 18.27
C GLU A 265 14.14 -1.64 17.42
N GLU A 266 14.33 -1.66 16.12
CA GLU A 266 13.60 -0.82 15.18
C GLU A 266 12.13 -1.26 15.07
N THR A 267 11.89 -2.56 14.98
CA THR A 267 10.55 -3.16 14.93
C THR A 267 9.77 -2.89 16.22
N ILE A 268 10.37 -3.13 17.41
CA ILE A 268 9.68 -2.85 18.69
C ILE A 268 9.38 -1.36 18.87
N LYS A 269 10.25 -0.47 18.39
CA LYS A 269 10.00 0.99 18.49
C LYS A 269 8.98 1.51 17.50
N ARG A 270 8.88 0.92 16.31
CA ARG A 270 7.96 1.38 15.23
C ARG A 270 6.58 0.78 15.34
N GLU A 271 6.46 -0.48 15.75
CA GLU A 271 5.21 -1.22 15.68
C GLU A 271 4.55 -1.31 17.04
N ASN A 272 3.45 -0.59 17.22
CA ASN A 272 2.46 -1.03 18.20
C ASN A 272 1.76 -2.27 17.61
N PRO A 273 1.96 -3.47 18.16
CA PRO A 273 1.49 -4.73 17.54
C PRO A 273 -0.05 -4.77 17.39
N TYR A 274 -0.75 -3.97 18.17
CA TYR A 274 -2.21 -3.82 18.10
C TYR A 274 -2.61 -2.38 18.37
N SER A 275 -3.16 -1.73 17.35
CA SER A 275 -3.89 -0.48 17.47
C SER A 275 -5.36 -0.79 17.75
N TYR A 276 -6.02 -0.08 18.66
CA TYR A 276 -7.41 -0.32 19.04
C TYR A 276 -8.09 0.97 19.50
N VAL A 277 -9.40 1.01 19.34
CA VAL A 277 -10.26 2.08 19.87
C VAL A 277 -11.28 1.46 20.82
N PRO A 278 -11.50 2.03 22.02
CA PRO A 278 -12.46 1.51 22.99
C PRO A 278 -13.86 1.35 22.38
N THR A 279 -14.55 0.29 22.78
CA THR A 279 -15.92 -0.01 22.32
C THR A 279 -16.97 0.92 22.92
N GLY A 280 -16.65 1.56 24.01
CA GLY A 280 -17.56 2.31 24.85
C GLY A 280 -18.26 1.47 25.93
N HIS A 281 -17.87 0.19 26.11
CA HIS A 281 -18.36 -0.67 27.19
C HIS A 281 -17.18 -1.11 28.07
N SER A 282 -17.21 -0.70 29.36
CA SER A 282 -16.06 -0.85 30.27
C SER A 282 -15.61 -2.30 30.47
N GLY A 283 -16.57 -3.22 30.74
CA GLY A 283 -16.26 -4.63 30.96
C GLY A 283 -15.73 -5.35 29.70
N LEU A 284 -16.19 -4.96 28.52
CA LEU A 284 -15.68 -5.49 27.26
C LEU A 284 -14.27 -4.95 27.00
N ASP A 285 -14.07 -3.65 27.18
CA ASP A 285 -12.77 -2.99 26.98
C ASP A 285 -11.71 -3.47 28.00
N ASP A 286 -12.09 -3.87 29.22
CA ASP A 286 -11.15 -4.53 30.15
C ASP A 286 -10.58 -5.83 29.55
N LYS A 287 -11.37 -6.58 28.78
CA LYS A 287 -10.91 -7.84 28.19
C LYS A 287 -10.20 -7.68 26.86
N ILE A 288 -10.78 -6.87 25.95
CA ILE A 288 -10.28 -6.76 24.56
C ILE A 288 -9.57 -5.42 24.28
N ARG A 289 -9.54 -4.50 25.24
CA ARG A 289 -9.01 -3.14 25.17
C ARG A 289 -9.70 -2.23 24.15
N GLY A 290 -10.61 -2.77 23.36
CA GLY A 290 -11.32 -2.10 22.28
C GLY A 290 -11.35 -2.93 21.00
N LEU A 291 -11.92 -2.37 19.94
CA LEU A 291 -11.88 -2.97 18.60
C LEU A 291 -10.49 -2.81 18.01
N VAL A 292 -9.87 -3.93 17.62
CA VAL A 292 -8.47 -4.01 17.18
C VAL A 292 -8.38 -3.80 15.68
N LYS A 293 -7.40 -3.01 15.22
CA LYS A 293 -7.01 -2.89 13.82
C LYS A 293 -6.07 -4.04 13.41
N GLY A 294 -5.89 -4.23 12.11
CA GLY A 294 -5.05 -5.29 11.56
C GLY A 294 -5.66 -6.69 11.63
N GLY A 295 -6.99 -6.80 11.84
CA GLY A 295 -7.63 -8.10 11.92
C GLY A 295 -9.15 -8.07 11.94
N ILE A 296 -9.73 -9.25 12.11
CA ILE A 296 -11.18 -9.46 12.13
C ILE A 296 -11.66 -9.62 13.57
N THR A 297 -12.67 -8.83 13.96
CA THR A 297 -13.50 -9.07 15.14
C THR A 297 -14.82 -9.69 14.68
N PHE A 298 -15.17 -10.85 15.22
CA PHE A 298 -16.38 -11.57 14.88
C PHE A 298 -17.39 -11.53 16.01
N VAL A 299 -18.56 -10.93 15.75
CA VAL A 299 -19.65 -10.80 16.73
C VAL A 299 -20.76 -11.78 16.36
N LYS A 300 -21.10 -12.66 17.27
CA LYS A 300 -22.14 -13.67 17.07
C LYS A 300 -23.27 -13.51 18.08
N ALA A 301 -24.51 -13.57 17.57
CA ALA A 301 -25.71 -13.41 18.39
C ALA A 301 -26.83 -14.34 17.93
N PRO A 302 -27.69 -14.80 18.83
CA PRO A 302 -28.88 -15.55 18.48
C PRO A 302 -29.86 -14.69 17.67
N ARG A 303 -30.87 -15.36 17.09
CA ARG A 303 -31.98 -14.64 16.46
C ARG A 303 -32.72 -13.78 17.50
N GLY A 304 -32.99 -12.52 17.16
CA GLY A 304 -33.58 -11.57 18.12
C GLY A 304 -32.62 -11.05 19.19
N GLY A 305 -31.37 -11.47 19.23
CA GLY A 305 -30.35 -11.11 20.21
C GLY A 305 -29.77 -9.69 20.07
N GLY A 306 -30.44 -8.76 19.39
CA GLY A 306 -30.04 -7.35 19.37
C GLY A 306 -28.83 -7.04 18.45
N LYS A 307 -28.49 -7.90 17.45
CA LYS A 307 -27.31 -7.73 16.58
C LYS A 307 -27.16 -6.33 16.01
N THR A 308 -28.19 -5.83 15.36
CA THR A 308 -28.17 -4.54 14.67
C THR A 308 -27.98 -3.38 15.64
N GLU A 309 -28.60 -3.44 16.83
CA GLU A 309 -28.37 -2.43 17.85
C GLU A 309 -26.95 -2.50 18.43
N MET A 310 -26.39 -3.70 18.55
CA MET A 310 -25.00 -3.87 18.98
C MET A 310 -24.01 -3.28 17.97
N VAL A 311 -24.26 -3.44 16.66
CA VAL A 311 -23.46 -2.80 15.60
C VAL A 311 -23.47 -1.29 15.78
N ARG A 312 -24.66 -0.71 15.94
CA ARG A 312 -24.84 0.73 16.13
C ARG A 312 -24.16 1.24 17.40
N PHE A 313 -24.24 0.45 18.47
CA PHE A 313 -23.51 0.77 19.71
C PHE A 313 -22.01 0.88 19.45
N PHE A 314 -21.40 -0.09 18.77
CA PHE A 314 -19.98 -0.05 18.45
C PHE A 314 -19.63 1.07 17.46
N GLU A 315 -20.40 1.27 16.40
CA GLU A 315 -20.20 2.34 15.41
C GLU A 315 -20.24 3.73 16.07
N CYS A 316 -21.29 3.99 16.86
CA CYS A 316 -21.43 5.25 17.57
C CYS A 316 -20.39 5.40 18.69
N GLY A 317 -20.06 4.31 19.37
CA GLY A 317 -19.04 4.26 20.41
C GLY A 317 -17.67 4.66 19.87
N LEU A 318 -17.23 4.08 18.74
CA LEU A 318 -15.98 4.45 18.07
C LEU A 318 -15.94 5.92 17.68
N LEU A 319 -17.01 6.41 17.01
CA LEU A 319 -17.10 7.81 16.55
C LEU A 319 -17.11 8.82 17.70
N LYS A 320 -17.59 8.43 18.90
CA LYS A 320 -17.58 9.26 20.09
C LYS A 320 -16.28 9.17 20.88
N SER A 321 -15.64 8.00 20.88
CA SER A 321 -14.42 7.75 21.66
C SER A 321 -13.18 8.40 21.05
N ASP A 322 -13.14 8.53 19.71
CA ASP A 322 -11.99 9.08 19.00
C ASP A 322 -12.46 9.99 17.84
N PRO A 323 -12.11 11.30 17.87
CA PRO A 323 -12.53 12.25 16.83
C PRO A 323 -11.87 12.01 15.47
N ASP A 324 -10.76 11.28 15.42
CA ASP A 324 -10.00 11.04 14.19
C ASP A 324 -10.42 9.72 13.50
N VAL A 325 -11.18 8.85 14.21
CA VAL A 325 -11.62 7.56 13.69
C VAL A 325 -12.64 7.72 12.57
N LYS A 326 -12.41 6.97 11.48
CA LYS A 326 -13.33 6.85 10.35
C LYS A 326 -13.89 5.44 10.23
N VAL A 327 -15.20 5.36 10.00
CA VAL A 327 -15.95 4.10 10.01
C VAL A 327 -16.67 3.90 8.68
N ALA A 328 -16.51 2.71 8.08
CA ALA A 328 -17.34 2.27 6.98
C ALA A 328 -18.42 1.28 7.45
N MET A 329 -19.62 1.44 6.95
CA MET A 329 -20.80 0.69 7.34
C MET A 329 -21.41 -0.01 6.13
N MET A 330 -21.54 -1.33 6.21
CA MET A 330 -22.28 -2.13 5.24
C MET A 330 -23.45 -2.83 5.94
N HIS A 331 -24.61 -2.19 5.94
CA HIS A 331 -25.86 -2.73 6.47
C HIS A 331 -26.67 -3.33 5.32
N MET A 332 -26.60 -4.66 5.15
CA MET A 332 -27.18 -5.32 3.98
C MET A 332 -28.71 -5.46 4.02
N GLU A 333 -29.33 -5.21 5.16
CA GLU A 333 -30.78 -5.35 5.35
C GLU A 333 -31.49 -4.04 5.60
N GLU A 334 -30.76 -2.94 5.74
CA GLU A 334 -31.33 -1.65 6.08
C GLU A 334 -31.13 -0.59 5.00
N MET A 335 -32.03 0.39 5.02
CA MET A 335 -31.86 1.61 4.22
C MET A 335 -30.93 2.57 4.94
N ARG A 336 -30.16 3.35 4.20
CA ARG A 336 -29.28 4.40 4.75
C ARG A 336 -30.00 5.37 5.67
N SER A 337 -31.28 5.69 5.38
CA SER A 337 -32.09 6.54 6.26
C SER A 337 -32.29 5.96 7.65
N THR A 338 -32.44 4.63 7.77
CA THR A 338 -32.55 3.93 9.05
C THR A 338 -31.23 4.04 9.83
N THR A 339 -30.09 3.84 9.17
CA THR A 339 -28.76 4.01 9.76
C THR A 339 -28.58 5.42 10.33
N TYR A 340 -28.83 6.47 9.53
CA TYR A 340 -28.63 7.86 9.99
C TYR A 340 -29.61 8.26 11.10
N ARG A 341 -30.85 7.80 11.09
CA ARG A 341 -31.79 8.04 12.19
C ARG A 341 -31.37 7.32 13.47
N ALA A 342 -30.83 6.12 13.35
CA ALA A 342 -30.25 5.42 14.48
C ALA A 342 -29.06 6.17 15.09
N MET A 343 -28.15 6.67 14.26
CA MET A 343 -27.03 7.51 14.72
C MET A 343 -27.54 8.79 15.42
N ALA A 344 -28.55 9.45 14.84
CA ALA A 344 -29.18 10.61 15.49
C ALA A 344 -29.81 10.26 16.83
N THR A 345 -30.41 9.07 16.97
CA THR A 345 -30.96 8.55 18.25
C THR A 345 -29.85 8.44 19.30
N TYR A 346 -28.70 7.83 18.94
CA TYR A 346 -27.55 7.74 19.85
C TYR A 346 -26.91 9.08 20.17
N GLU A 347 -26.96 10.04 19.26
CA GLU A 347 -26.44 11.39 19.50
C GLU A 347 -27.32 12.22 20.41
N LEU A 348 -28.65 12.11 20.23
CA LEU A 348 -29.62 12.88 21.00
C LEU A 348 -29.98 12.22 22.35
N GLY A 349 -29.76 10.92 22.50
CA GLY A 349 -30.22 10.15 23.65
C GLY A 349 -31.77 10.01 23.71
N ILE A 350 -32.46 10.20 22.57
CA ILE A 350 -33.93 10.22 22.46
C ILE A 350 -34.30 9.44 21.19
N ASN A 351 -35.36 8.62 21.27
CA ASN A 351 -35.84 7.88 20.12
C ASN A 351 -36.35 8.81 19.01
N VAL A 352 -35.63 8.81 17.87
CA VAL A 352 -35.98 9.53 16.61
C VAL A 352 -35.90 8.61 15.39
N ARG A 353 -36.14 7.30 15.64
CA ARG A 353 -35.99 6.24 14.61
C ARG A 353 -36.95 6.43 13.43
N THR A 354 -38.15 6.92 13.70
CA THR A 354 -39.16 7.29 12.71
C THR A 354 -39.47 8.78 12.79
N LYS A 355 -40.19 9.30 11.81
CA LYS A 355 -40.71 10.68 11.87
C LYS A 355 -41.76 10.85 12.98
N GLU A 356 -42.53 9.80 13.19
CA GLU A 356 -43.56 9.73 14.24
C GLU A 356 -42.92 9.75 15.63
N ASP A 357 -41.84 8.98 15.84
CA ASP A 357 -41.10 8.98 17.11
C ASP A 357 -40.46 10.34 17.38
N ALA A 358 -39.83 10.95 16.40
CA ALA A 358 -39.24 12.28 16.53
C ALA A 358 -40.32 13.34 16.91
N ALA A 359 -41.45 13.31 16.22
CA ALA A 359 -42.56 14.21 16.51
C ALA A 359 -43.15 13.97 17.91
N ALA A 360 -43.33 12.71 18.33
CA ALA A 360 -43.84 12.35 19.67
C ALA A 360 -42.89 12.84 20.78
N ASN A 361 -41.60 12.83 20.53
CA ASN A 361 -40.57 13.33 21.45
C ASN A 361 -40.26 14.83 21.30
N GLY A 362 -41.02 15.56 20.47
CA GLY A 362 -40.86 17.00 20.27
C GLY A 362 -39.58 17.40 19.51
N VAL A 363 -38.99 16.49 18.77
CA VAL A 363 -37.76 16.70 18.01
C VAL A 363 -38.12 17.01 16.55
N SER A 364 -37.63 18.13 16.02
CA SER A 364 -37.85 18.50 14.62
C SER A 364 -36.95 17.68 13.68
N GLU A 365 -37.37 17.51 12.42
CA GLU A 365 -36.52 16.83 11.39
C GLU A 365 -35.16 17.52 11.19
N ASP A 366 -35.11 18.85 11.27
CA ASP A 366 -33.85 19.59 11.19
C ASP A 366 -32.92 19.27 12.36
N ALA A 367 -33.46 19.06 13.55
CA ALA A 367 -32.69 18.64 14.72
C ALA A 367 -32.17 17.20 14.54
N VAL A 368 -32.98 16.29 13.99
CA VAL A 368 -32.55 14.93 13.64
C VAL A 368 -31.43 14.94 12.62
N ILE A 369 -31.55 15.73 11.53
CA ILE A 369 -30.53 15.89 10.50
C ILE A 369 -29.25 16.45 11.12
N GLY A 370 -29.35 17.50 11.93
CA GLY A 370 -28.19 18.10 12.58
C GLY A 370 -27.48 17.13 13.54
N ALA A 371 -28.22 16.28 14.25
CA ALA A 371 -27.65 15.25 15.12
C ALA A 371 -26.91 14.17 14.31
N ALA A 372 -27.55 13.67 13.25
CA ALA A 372 -26.91 12.71 12.35
C ALA A 372 -25.63 13.29 11.73
N GLN A 373 -25.65 14.55 11.31
CA GLN A 373 -24.48 15.22 10.76
C GLN A 373 -23.34 15.38 11.78
N ARG A 374 -23.63 15.66 13.05
CA ARG A 374 -22.60 15.80 14.08
C ARG A 374 -21.87 14.51 14.38
N ILE A 375 -22.57 13.37 14.43
CA ILE A 375 -21.95 12.08 14.72
C ILE A 375 -21.31 11.44 13.48
N ALA A 376 -21.95 11.58 12.32
CA ALA A 376 -21.47 10.98 11.08
C ALA A 376 -20.34 11.80 10.45
N ASP A 377 -20.56 13.11 10.29
CA ASP A 377 -19.66 14.06 9.66
C ASP A 377 -19.03 13.49 8.35
N ASP A 378 -17.80 13.86 8.03
CA ASP A 378 -17.00 13.26 6.94
C ASP A 378 -16.28 11.97 7.37
N ARG A 379 -16.57 11.46 8.57
CA ARG A 379 -15.95 10.27 9.17
C ARG A 379 -16.68 8.97 8.88
N THR A 380 -17.81 9.02 8.19
CA THR A 380 -18.58 7.81 7.88
C THR A 380 -18.72 7.56 6.40
N VAL A 381 -18.55 6.30 6.00
CA VAL A 381 -18.79 5.82 4.63
C VAL A 381 -19.84 4.72 4.68
N VAL A 382 -21.01 4.96 4.07
CA VAL A 382 -22.05 3.92 3.95
C VAL A 382 -22.04 3.36 2.55
N PHE A 383 -21.87 2.07 2.40
CA PHE A 383 -21.89 1.40 1.11
C PHE A 383 -22.85 0.20 1.11
N GLU A 384 -23.42 -0.06 -0.07
CA GLU A 384 -24.44 -1.08 -0.29
C GLU A 384 -23.96 -2.08 -1.35
N LEU A 385 -24.06 -3.37 -1.05
CA LEU A 385 -23.86 -4.43 -2.03
C LEU A 385 -25.21 -4.71 -2.72
N ARG A 386 -25.25 -4.58 -4.04
CA ARG A 386 -26.47 -4.84 -4.81
C ARG A 386 -26.68 -6.33 -5.01
N SER A 387 -27.95 -6.75 -5.13
CA SER A 387 -28.32 -8.18 -5.27
C SER A 387 -27.72 -8.90 -6.48
N HIS A 388 -27.28 -8.17 -7.48
CA HIS A 388 -26.64 -8.71 -8.70
C HIS A 388 -25.12 -8.54 -8.72
N ASP A 389 -24.54 -7.96 -7.67
CA ASP A 389 -23.09 -7.85 -7.56
C ASP A 389 -22.45 -9.20 -7.23
N ASP A 390 -21.23 -9.41 -7.73
CA ASP A 390 -20.39 -10.50 -7.27
C ASP A 390 -20.06 -10.29 -5.78
N PRO A 391 -20.37 -11.25 -4.90
CA PRO A 391 -20.08 -11.11 -3.47
C PRO A 391 -18.61 -10.83 -3.15
N MET A 392 -17.68 -11.22 -4.02
CA MET A 392 -16.25 -10.94 -3.85
C MET A 392 -15.89 -9.45 -3.97
N LYS A 393 -16.76 -8.63 -4.59
CA LYS A 393 -16.58 -7.16 -4.65
C LYS A 393 -16.54 -6.49 -3.27
N ILE A 394 -16.99 -7.17 -2.23
CA ILE A 394 -16.86 -6.66 -0.87
C ILE A 394 -15.41 -6.35 -0.51
N LEU A 395 -14.46 -7.14 -1.00
CA LEU A 395 -13.02 -6.89 -0.81
C LEU A 395 -12.56 -5.59 -1.47
N ASP A 396 -13.07 -5.31 -2.68
CA ASP A 396 -12.76 -4.08 -3.41
C ASP A 396 -13.36 -2.85 -2.70
N TYR A 397 -14.58 -2.98 -2.17
CA TYR A 397 -15.22 -1.91 -1.41
C TYR A 397 -14.47 -1.62 -0.11
N VAL A 398 -14.05 -2.65 0.62
CA VAL A 398 -13.25 -2.50 1.85
C VAL A 398 -11.89 -1.88 1.52
N ARG A 399 -11.21 -2.34 0.47
CA ARG A 399 -9.95 -1.73 0.01
C ARG A 399 -10.15 -0.25 -0.35
N MET A 400 -11.20 0.08 -1.09
CA MET A 400 -11.50 1.46 -1.47
C MET A 400 -11.83 2.32 -0.23
N ALA A 401 -12.60 1.79 0.73
CA ALA A 401 -12.90 2.49 1.96
C ALA A 401 -11.63 2.87 2.72
N ALA A 402 -10.69 1.93 2.86
CA ALA A 402 -9.43 2.16 3.55
C ALA A 402 -8.49 3.10 2.76
N THR A 403 -8.30 2.86 1.45
CA THR A 403 -7.24 3.57 0.69
C THR A 403 -7.66 4.94 0.15
N VAL A 404 -8.96 5.12 -0.15
CA VAL A 404 -9.48 6.38 -0.72
C VAL A 404 -10.09 7.28 0.34
N TYR A 405 -10.84 6.67 1.27
CA TYR A 405 -11.55 7.44 2.31
C TYR A 405 -10.84 7.44 3.65
N GLY A 406 -9.77 6.63 3.81
CA GLY A 406 -8.97 6.57 5.04
C GLY A 406 -9.73 5.95 6.22
N VAL A 407 -10.58 4.97 5.95
CA VAL A 407 -11.40 4.30 6.96
C VAL A 407 -10.53 3.40 7.85
N ASP A 408 -10.75 3.48 9.17
CA ASP A 408 -10.08 2.68 10.17
C ASP A 408 -10.82 1.39 10.51
N TYR A 409 -12.15 1.42 10.48
CA TYR A 409 -13.01 0.29 10.83
C TYR A 409 -14.11 0.08 9.79
N VAL A 410 -14.38 -1.20 9.48
CA VAL A 410 -15.43 -1.60 8.54
C VAL A 410 -16.38 -2.56 9.23
N PHE A 411 -17.65 -2.20 9.33
CA PHE A 411 -18.73 -3.04 9.85
C PHE A 411 -19.51 -3.70 8.73
N ILE A 412 -19.76 -5.01 8.86
CA ILE A 412 -20.48 -5.81 7.87
C ILE A 412 -21.61 -6.56 8.57
N ASP A 413 -22.81 -6.01 8.49
CA ASP A 413 -24.04 -6.56 9.09
C ASP A 413 -25.02 -7.00 7.98
N HIS A 414 -25.34 -8.27 7.85
CA HIS A 414 -24.72 -9.44 8.46
C HIS A 414 -24.18 -10.37 7.36
N VAL A 415 -23.11 -11.03 7.68
CA VAL A 415 -22.29 -11.77 6.72
C VAL A 415 -23.03 -12.88 5.98
N GLN A 416 -24.10 -13.45 6.54
CA GLN A 416 -24.90 -14.50 5.87
C GLN A 416 -25.56 -14.01 4.57
N ARG A 417 -25.78 -12.69 4.42
CA ARG A 417 -26.33 -12.15 3.16
C ARG A 417 -25.39 -12.38 1.99
N LEU A 418 -24.07 -12.36 2.22
CA LEU A 418 -23.09 -12.74 1.18
C LEU A 418 -23.27 -14.19 0.75
N ALA A 419 -23.57 -15.08 1.68
CA ALA A 419 -23.83 -16.49 1.37
C ALA A 419 -25.04 -16.69 0.47
N TYR A 420 -26.09 -15.90 0.63
CA TYR A 420 -27.30 -15.97 -0.22
C TYR A 420 -27.07 -15.47 -1.65
N LEU A 421 -26.03 -14.67 -1.87
CA LEU A 421 -25.64 -14.21 -3.21
C LEU A 421 -24.78 -15.26 -3.94
N SER A 422 -24.33 -16.31 -3.25
CA SER A 422 -23.51 -17.37 -3.86
C SER A 422 -24.33 -18.26 -4.79
N GLN A 423 -23.67 -18.76 -5.83
CA GLN A 423 -24.19 -19.84 -6.67
C GLN A 423 -23.66 -21.18 -6.16
N GLY A 424 -24.51 -22.22 -6.12
CA GLY A 424 -24.07 -23.57 -5.72
C GLY A 424 -24.58 -24.07 -4.36
N GLY A 425 -25.64 -23.44 -3.80
CA GLY A 425 -26.28 -23.91 -2.57
C GLY A 425 -25.39 -23.78 -1.33
N ALA A 426 -25.53 -24.70 -0.37
CA ALA A 426 -24.84 -24.64 0.92
C ALA A 426 -23.31 -24.73 0.79
N ASP A 427 -22.81 -25.59 -0.09
CA ASP A 427 -21.36 -25.77 -0.30
C ASP A 427 -20.76 -24.54 -0.99
N GLY A 428 -21.46 -23.95 -1.95
CA GLY A 428 -21.06 -22.69 -2.57
C GLY A 428 -21.01 -21.54 -1.58
N ALA A 429 -22.00 -21.45 -0.68
CA ALA A 429 -22.06 -20.44 0.38
C ALA A 429 -20.87 -20.56 1.34
N THR A 430 -20.56 -21.78 1.80
CA THR A 430 -19.43 -22.05 2.69
C THR A 430 -18.09 -21.73 2.00
N SER A 431 -17.92 -22.17 0.76
CA SER A 431 -16.69 -21.89 -0.01
C SER A 431 -16.47 -20.39 -0.23
N LEU A 432 -17.54 -19.67 -0.55
CA LEU A 432 -17.49 -18.20 -0.71
C LEU A 432 -17.07 -17.51 0.60
N LEU A 433 -17.73 -17.84 1.71
CA LEU A 433 -17.42 -17.19 2.99
C LEU A 433 -16.01 -17.55 3.49
N THR A 434 -15.51 -18.76 3.18
CA THR A 434 -14.12 -19.14 3.46
C THR A 434 -13.15 -18.26 2.65
N ALA A 435 -13.41 -18.09 1.35
CA ALA A 435 -12.57 -17.27 0.50
C ALA A 435 -12.60 -15.77 0.90
N VAL A 436 -13.79 -15.25 1.25
CA VAL A 436 -13.95 -13.88 1.74
C VAL A 436 -13.20 -13.71 3.06
N GLY A 437 -13.34 -14.64 4.00
CA GLY A 437 -12.70 -14.56 5.33
C GLY A 437 -11.19 -14.51 5.24
N SER A 438 -10.59 -15.45 4.54
CA SER A 438 -9.12 -15.52 4.42
C SER A 438 -8.54 -14.28 3.74
N ARG A 439 -9.15 -13.83 2.62
CA ARG A 439 -8.70 -12.62 1.94
C ARG A 439 -8.96 -11.34 2.74
N MET A 440 -10.06 -11.29 3.50
CA MET A 440 -10.38 -10.15 4.36
C MET A 440 -9.42 -10.04 5.52
N ALA A 441 -9.02 -11.16 6.14
CA ALA A 441 -8.01 -11.18 7.20
C ALA A 441 -6.66 -10.67 6.69
N GLN A 442 -6.26 -11.08 5.49
CA GLN A 442 -5.06 -10.55 4.86
C GLN A 442 -5.17 -9.05 4.58
N LEU A 443 -6.31 -8.63 3.98
CA LEU A 443 -6.57 -7.22 3.66
C LEU A 443 -6.58 -6.32 4.91
N ALA A 444 -7.21 -6.78 5.98
CA ALA A 444 -7.24 -6.08 7.25
C ALA A 444 -5.83 -5.83 7.81
N LYS A 445 -4.96 -6.85 7.73
CA LYS A 445 -3.57 -6.76 8.15
C LYS A 445 -2.73 -5.85 7.24
N GLU A 446 -2.88 -5.96 5.92
CA GLU A 446 -2.14 -5.15 4.93
C GLU A 446 -2.45 -3.64 5.04
N LEU A 447 -3.71 -3.31 5.32
CA LEU A 447 -4.20 -1.93 5.36
C LEU A 447 -4.30 -1.36 6.80
N ASP A 448 -3.94 -2.15 7.81
CA ASP A 448 -4.07 -1.81 9.24
C ASP A 448 -5.47 -1.30 9.60
N ILE A 449 -6.52 -2.02 9.19
CA ILE A 449 -7.91 -1.71 9.49
C ILE A 449 -8.56 -2.79 10.37
N GLY A 450 -9.55 -2.40 11.18
CA GLY A 450 -10.41 -3.34 11.90
C GLY A 450 -11.61 -3.73 11.05
N VAL A 451 -11.86 -5.02 10.87
CA VAL A 451 -13.07 -5.51 10.18
C VAL A 451 -13.96 -6.23 11.16
N ILE A 452 -15.19 -5.75 11.31
CA ILE A 452 -16.16 -6.30 12.24
C ILE A 452 -17.23 -7.04 11.46
N PHE A 453 -17.23 -8.37 11.57
CA PHE A 453 -18.28 -9.21 11.02
C PHE A 453 -19.34 -9.52 12.07
N ILE A 454 -20.59 -9.35 11.69
CA ILE A 454 -21.72 -9.73 12.51
C ILE A 454 -22.37 -10.97 11.90
N SER A 455 -22.65 -11.95 12.75
CA SER A 455 -23.20 -13.23 12.35
C SER A 455 -24.34 -13.69 13.26
N GLN A 456 -25.35 -14.28 12.65
CA GLN A 456 -26.39 -14.97 13.39
C GLN A 456 -25.94 -16.40 13.70
N VAL A 457 -26.14 -16.83 14.94
CA VAL A 457 -26.00 -18.24 15.32
C VAL A 457 -27.37 -18.94 15.34
N ASN A 458 -27.35 -20.26 15.12
CA ASN A 458 -28.50 -21.13 15.35
C ASN A 458 -28.68 -21.45 16.84
N ASP A 459 -29.72 -22.23 17.19
CA ASP A 459 -30.02 -22.59 18.59
C ASP A 459 -28.89 -23.42 19.24
N ASP A 460 -28.04 -24.09 18.47
CA ASP A 460 -26.85 -24.79 18.94
C ASP A 460 -25.62 -23.86 19.14
N GLY A 461 -25.78 -22.55 18.95
CA GLY A 461 -24.69 -21.56 19.06
C GLY A 461 -23.69 -21.58 17.91
N ARG A 462 -23.98 -22.31 16.80
CA ARG A 462 -23.11 -22.40 15.62
C ARG A 462 -23.51 -21.38 14.56
N THR A 463 -22.53 -20.77 13.93
CA THR A 463 -22.74 -19.86 12.81
C THR A 463 -23.09 -20.64 11.54
N LYS A 464 -24.20 -20.29 10.90
CA LYS A 464 -24.59 -20.90 9.62
C LYS A 464 -23.67 -20.40 8.50
N TYR A 465 -22.94 -21.28 7.85
CA TYR A 465 -21.98 -21.01 6.76
C TYR A 465 -20.74 -20.16 7.13
N ALA A 466 -20.67 -19.53 8.31
CA ALA A 466 -19.66 -18.55 8.67
C ALA A 466 -18.60 -19.08 9.65
N GLY A 467 -18.47 -20.39 9.87
CA GLY A 467 -17.48 -20.99 10.76
C GLY A 467 -16.04 -20.67 10.39
N SER A 468 -15.73 -20.62 9.10
CA SER A 468 -14.41 -20.25 8.60
C SER A 468 -14.06 -18.78 8.87
N LEU A 469 -15.04 -17.86 8.86
CA LEU A 469 -14.83 -16.47 9.26
C LEU A 469 -14.49 -16.35 10.74
N GLU A 470 -15.16 -17.14 11.59
CA GLU A 470 -14.86 -17.22 13.03
C GLU A 470 -13.45 -17.78 13.28
N GLU A 471 -13.00 -18.73 12.46
CA GLU A 471 -11.61 -19.26 12.52
C GLU A 471 -10.55 -18.21 12.17
N GLU A 472 -10.80 -17.38 11.17
CA GLU A 472 -9.90 -16.29 10.74
C GLU A 472 -9.88 -15.12 11.75
N ALA A 473 -10.97 -14.87 12.48
CA ALA A 473 -11.05 -13.78 13.43
C ALA A 473 -10.00 -13.86 14.54
N ILE A 474 -9.48 -12.71 14.95
CA ILE A 474 -8.53 -12.60 16.08
C ILE A 474 -9.27 -12.39 17.42
N ILE A 475 -10.47 -11.80 17.38
CA ILE A 475 -11.38 -11.66 18.50
C ILE A 475 -12.74 -12.21 18.11
N CYS A 476 -13.37 -13.01 19.01
CA CYS A 476 -14.76 -13.44 18.88
C CYS A 476 -15.55 -13.03 20.12
N ILE A 477 -16.65 -12.34 19.91
CA ILE A 477 -17.57 -11.87 20.94
C ILE A 477 -18.91 -12.57 20.71
N LYS A 478 -19.39 -13.29 21.72
CA LYS A 478 -20.72 -13.88 21.74
C LYS A 478 -21.65 -12.99 22.55
N LEU A 479 -22.83 -12.73 22.02
CA LEU A 479 -23.92 -12.06 22.72
C LEU A 479 -24.86 -13.11 23.28
N GLU A 480 -25.13 -13.06 24.59
CA GLU A 480 -26.06 -13.91 25.27
C GLU A 480 -27.21 -13.05 25.80
N ARG A 481 -28.45 -13.38 25.40
CA ARG A 481 -29.67 -12.68 25.76
C ARG A 481 -30.81 -13.68 25.85
N ASP A 482 -31.55 -13.67 26.95
CA ASP A 482 -32.78 -14.44 27.10
C ASP A 482 -33.97 -13.60 26.59
N VAL A 483 -34.34 -13.83 25.34
CA VAL A 483 -35.43 -13.11 24.68
C VAL A 483 -36.82 -13.60 25.12
N ASP A 484 -36.89 -14.77 25.77
CA ASP A 484 -38.11 -15.43 26.19
C ASP A 484 -38.37 -15.22 27.70
N SER A 485 -37.48 -14.54 28.44
CA SER A 485 -37.67 -14.22 29.86
C SER A 485 -38.95 -13.40 30.08
N GLU A 486 -39.73 -13.77 31.12
CA GLU A 486 -40.89 -13.00 31.58
C GLU A 486 -40.48 -11.68 32.25
N ASP A 487 -39.26 -11.63 32.78
CA ASP A 487 -38.68 -10.42 33.35
C ASP A 487 -38.19 -9.47 32.23
N GLU A 488 -38.66 -8.24 32.28
CA GLU A 488 -38.34 -7.25 31.25
C GLU A 488 -36.89 -6.82 31.30
N ASP A 489 -36.29 -6.73 32.45
CA ASP A 489 -34.89 -6.33 32.63
C ASP A 489 -33.97 -7.45 32.11
N GLU A 490 -34.26 -8.72 32.43
CA GLU A 490 -33.51 -9.85 31.85
C GLU A 490 -33.67 -9.91 30.32
N ARG A 491 -34.93 -9.76 29.85
CA ARG A 491 -35.24 -9.78 28.43
C ARG A 491 -34.52 -8.68 27.65
N ASN A 492 -34.25 -7.53 28.27
CA ASN A 492 -33.56 -6.40 27.64
C ASN A 492 -32.04 -6.36 27.93
N THR A 493 -31.54 -7.25 28.76
CA THR A 493 -30.11 -7.35 29.07
C THR A 493 -29.38 -8.31 28.13
N THR A 494 -28.25 -7.88 27.58
CA THR A 494 -27.36 -8.69 26.76
C THR A 494 -26.01 -8.82 27.43
N THR A 495 -25.56 -10.03 27.67
CA THR A 495 -24.23 -10.32 28.24
C THR A 495 -23.22 -10.55 27.16
N PHE A 496 -22.06 -9.92 27.28
CA PHE A 496 -20.91 -10.18 26.43
C PHE A 496 -20.11 -11.38 26.94
N VAL A 497 -19.75 -12.28 26.04
CA VAL A 497 -18.80 -13.36 26.31
C VAL A 497 -17.70 -13.34 25.25
N VAL A 498 -16.47 -13.19 25.69
CA VAL A 498 -15.31 -13.24 24.80
C VAL A 498 -14.86 -14.69 24.67
N ASP A 499 -15.13 -15.30 23.51
CA ASP A 499 -14.80 -16.71 23.22
C ASP A 499 -13.37 -16.86 22.68
N LYS A 500 -12.88 -15.83 21.99
CA LYS A 500 -11.55 -15.81 21.37
C LYS A 500 -10.94 -14.43 21.53
N ASN A 501 -9.69 -14.39 21.94
CA ASN A 501 -8.95 -13.14 22.11
C ASN A 501 -7.45 -13.42 21.93
N ARG A 502 -6.99 -13.49 20.69
CA ARG A 502 -5.58 -13.73 20.36
C ARG A 502 -4.66 -12.60 20.83
N PRO A 503 -5.03 -11.30 20.68
CA PRO A 503 -4.16 -10.21 21.09
C PRO A 503 -3.88 -10.15 22.59
N PHE A 504 -4.89 -10.41 23.45
CA PHE A 504 -4.76 -10.14 24.89
C PHE A 504 -5.03 -11.35 25.77
N SER A 505 -5.45 -12.48 25.21
CA SER A 505 -5.65 -13.79 25.88
C SER A 505 -6.64 -13.79 27.07
N ARG A 506 -7.52 -12.77 27.18
CA ARG A 506 -8.54 -12.69 28.22
C ARG A 506 -9.89 -13.16 27.67
N LEU A 507 -10.44 -14.22 28.24
CA LEU A 507 -11.69 -14.86 27.80
C LEU A 507 -12.78 -14.77 28.88
N GLY A 508 -13.99 -15.20 28.50
CA GLY A 508 -15.16 -15.33 29.40
C GLY A 508 -16.06 -14.10 29.42
N LYS A 509 -16.94 -14.05 30.40
CA LYS A 509 -17.91 -12.95 30.52
C LYS A 509 -17.22 -11.59 30.65
N ALA A 510 -17.76 -10.60 29.95
CA ALA A 510 -17.19 -9.27 29.80
C ALA A 510 -18.22 -8.17 30.12
N GLY A 511 -19.08 -8.41 31.11
CA GLY A 511 -20.14 -7.48 31.48
C GLY A 511 -21.41 -7.63 30.65
N SER A 512 -22.37 -6.77 30.91
CA SER A 512 -23.69 -6.76 30.26
C SER A 512 -24.08 -5.34 29.86
N ILE A 513 -24.93 -5.25 28.84
CA ILE A 513 -25.49 -3.99 28.35
C ILE A 513 -27.00 -4.08 28.30
N TYR A 514 -27.69 -3.00 28.66
CA TYR A 514 -29.13 -2.92 28.69
C TYR A 514 -29.68 -2.19 27.45
N TYR A 515 -30.72 -2.74 26.86
CA TYR A 515 -31.48 -2.07 25.82
C TYR A 515 -32.65 -1.35 26.44
N ASP A 516 -32.64 -0.03 26.39
CA ASP A 516 -33.74 0.81 26.84
C ASP A 516 -34.84 0.91 25.76
N PRO A 517 -36.02 0.35 25.97
CA PRO A 517 -37.12 0.38 25.00
C PRO A 517 -37.63 1.79 24.68
N ASP A 518 -37.53 2.73 25.59
CA ASP A 518 -38.05 4.09 25.43
C ASP A 518 -37.15 4.92 24.54
N THR A 519 -35.85 4.86 24.77
CA THR A 519 -34.85 5.58 23.96
C THR A 519 -34.38 4.77 22.75
N THR A 520 -34.59 3.45 22.75
CA THR A 520 -34.08 2.49 21.75
C THR A 520 -32.57 2.47 21.64
N ILE A 521 -31.85 2.70 22.75
CA ILE A 521 -30.39 2.76 22.84
C ILE A 521 -29.88 1.62 23.74
N LEU A 522 -28.71 1.11 23.42
CA LEU A 522 -27.92 0.26 24.30
C LEU A 522 -27.04 1.13 25.21
N ALA A 523 -27.14 0.93 26.52
CA ALA A 523 -26.34 1.63 27.52
C ALA A 523 -25.83 0.66 28.60
N GLU A 524 -24.67 0.96 29.19
CA GLU A 524 -24.23 0.27 30.41
C GLU A 524 -25.23 0.55 31.53
N GLY A 525 -25.76 -0.49 32.14
CA GLY A 525 -26.67 -0.36 33.29
C GLY A 525 -25.91 0.12 34.53
N GLU A 526 -26.49 1.10 35.27
CA GLU A 526 -26.02 1.43 36.61
C GLU A 526 -26.30 0.24 37.52
N GLY A 527 -25.30 -0.56 37.89
CA GLY A 527 -25.43 -1.53 38.98
C GLY A 527 -25.16 -3.00 38.68
N PHE A 528 -24.63 -3.38 37.53
CA PHE A 528 -24.18 -4.76 37.25
C PHE A 528 -22.65 -4.92 37.38
N ASP A 529 -22.08 -4.62 38.55
CA ASP A 529 -20.79 -5.12 38.96
C ASP A 529 -20.95 -6.60 39.37
N VAL A 530 -20.35 -7.52 38.54
CA VAL A 530 -20.16 -8.93 38.93
C VAL A 530 -18.68 -9.27 38.85
#